data_362dad64ba55e70df3aca0bc1624e160
#
_entry.id   362dad64ba55e70df3aca0bc1624e160
#
_cell.length_a   1.000
_cell.length_b   1.000
_cell.length_c   1.000
_cell.angle_alpha   90.00
_cell.angle_beta   90.00
_cell.angle_gamma   90.00
#
_symmetry.space_group_name_H-M   'P 1'
#
loop_
_entity.id
_entity.type
_entity.pdbx_description
1 polymer ?
#
loop_
_entity_poly.entity_id
_entity_poly.type
_entity_poly.pdbx_seq_one_letter_code
_entity_poly.pdbx_strand_id
1 'polypeptide(L)'
;MAIKLRSTSDAHSNGVKIVVYGQAGAGKTSLITTLPDPVIISAEGGLLSISDSSLPFIEVNTMEALKEAYMWVAESSEAKGFQSVAIDSISEIAEVVLAHEKRVNKDGRAAYGEMQVQVIEIMRAFRDLQGKHVYFSAKCEKSQDEMGRVLYSPSMPGNKLAQQIPYLVDEVFALRVEKDAEGTTQRALMCDSDGLWLAKDRSGKLESWEAPDLGAIIAKIGGKK
;
A
#
# COMPACT_ATOMS: atom_id res chain seq x y z
N MET A 1 19.31 -24.25 15.59
CA MET A 1 18.48 -23.04 15.86
C MET A 1 17.47 -23.38 16.92
N ALA A 2 17.31 -22.57 17.97
CA ALA A 2 16.25 -22.77 18.97
C ALA A 2 14.94 -22.19 18.43
N ILE A 3 13.86 -22.95 18.52
CA ILE A 3 12.51 -22.48 18.17
C ILE A 3 12.10 -21.44 19.21
N LYS A 4 11.73 -20.23 18.77
CA LYS A 4 11.20 -19.16 19.65
C LYS A 4 9.69 -19.11 19.48
N LEU A 5 8.96 -19.50 20.53
CA LEU A 5 7.51 -19.32 20.59
C LEU A 5 7.17 -17.84 20.77
N ARG A 6 6.15 -17.36 20.08
CA ARG A 6 5.58 -16.00 20.18
C ARG A 6 4.09 -16.11 20.53
N SER A 7 3.55 -15.06 21.13
CA SER A 7 2.11 -14.93 21.38
C SER A 7 1.41 -14.23 20.21
N THR A 8 0.13 -14.54 19.99
CA THR A 8 -0.70 -13.77 19.04
C THR A 8 -0.86 -12.31 19.45
N SER A 9 -0.72 -11.97 20.74
CA SER A 9 -0.67 -10.58 21.22
C SER A 9 0.53 -9.80 20.68
N ASP A 10 1.60 -10.48 20.30
CA ASP A 10 2.79 -9.84 19.73
C ASP A 10 2.55 -9.33 18.28
N ALA A 11 1.44 -9.75 17.65
CA ALA A 11 1.11 -9.31 16.29
C ALA A 11 0.95 -7.79 16.19
N HIS A 12 0.39 -7.14 17.22
CA HIS A 12 0.24 -5.69 17.28
C HIS A 12 1.58 -4.93 17.31
N SER A 13 2.65 -5.55 17.81
CA SER A 13 3.97 -4.91 17.91
C SER A 13 4.67 -4.73 16.56
N ASN A 14 4.20 -5.41 15.51
CA ASN A 14 4.81 -5.37 14.18
C ASN A 14 4.33 -4.18 13.32
N GLY A 15 3.39 -3.36 13.82
CA GLY A 15 2.74 -2.31 13.05
C GLY A 15 1.68 -2.86 12.07
N VAL A 16 0.81 -2.00 11.57
CA VAL A 16 -0.27 -2.34 10.64
C VAL A 16 0.19 -2.19 9.20
N LYS A 17 -0.16 -3.12 8.33
CA LYS A 17 0.20 -3.13 6.90
C LYS A 17 -1.05 -2.88 6.06
N ILE A 18 -1.08 -1.75 5.36
CA ILE A 18 -2.28 -1.21 4.71
C ILE A 18 -2.02 -1.02 3.22
N VAL A 19 -2.93 -1.47 2.39
CA VAL A 19 -3.03 -1.06 0.99
C VAL A 19 -4.26 -0.18 0.84
N VAL A 20 -4.11 1.01 0.25
CA VAL A 20 -5.23 1.84 -0.18
C VAL A 20 -5.16 2.07 -1.68
N TYR A 21 -6.22 1.72 -2.38
CA TYR A 21 -6.32 1.97 -3.79
C TYR A 21 -7.49 2.92 -4.11
N GLY A 22 -7.40 3.59 -5.23
CA GLY A 22 -8.44 4.53 -5.66
C GLY A 22 -8.09 5.21 -6.97
N GLN A 23 -9.07 5.88 -7.55
CA GLN A 23 -8.91 6.61 -8.80
C GLN A 23 -7.87 7.74 -8.69
N ALA A 24 -7.41 8.24 -9.84
CA ALA A 24 -6.56 9.43 -9.86
C ALA A 24 -7.30 10.61 -9.20
N GLY A 25 -6.58 11.38 -8.37
CA GLY A 25 -7.15 12.50 -7.62
C GLY A 25 -8.03 12.12 -6.41
N ALA A 26 -8.16 10.84 -6.07
CA ALA A 26 -8.96 10.41 -4.92
C ALA A 26 -8.39 10.91 -3.57
N GLY A 27 -7.07 11.20 -3.49
CA GLY A 27 -6.42 11.67 -2.27
C GLY A 27 -5.53 10.62 -1.59
N LYS A 28 -5.08 9.58 -2.32
CA LYS A 28 -4.20 8.53 -1.78
C LYS A 28 -2.91 9.11 -1.19
N THR A 29 -2.24 10.01 -1.92
CA THR A 29 -1.04 10.70 -1.44
C THR A 29 -1.34 11.57 -0.21
N SER A 30 -2.49 12.25 -0.19
CA SER A 30 -2.90 13.07 0.97
C SER A 30 -3.12 12.25 2.25
N LEU A 31 -3.51 10.98 2.14
CA LEU A 31 -3.62 10.10 3.31
C LEU A 31 -2.29 9.90 4.04
N ILE A 32 -1.16 10.05 3.37
CA ILE A 32 0.17 9.90 3.98
C ILE A 32 0.36 10.90 5.13
N THR A 33 -0.22 12.10 5.02
CA THR A 33 -0.10 13.13 6.05
C THR A 33 -0.80 12.76 7.36
N THR A 34 -1.67 11.76 7.35
CA THR A 34 -2.37 11.26 8.54
C THR A 34 -1.65 10.12 9.24
N LEU A 35 -0.57 9.58 8.64
CA LEU A 35 0.23 8.52 9.26
C LEU A 35 1.08 9.07 10.42
N PRO A 36 1.35 8.26 11.46
CA PRO A 36 2.30 8.64 12.51
C PRO A 36 3.74 8.63 11.95
N ASP A 37 4.42 9.77 12.06
CA ASP A 37 5.82 9.99 11.69
C ASP A 37 6.25 9.26 10.39
N PRO A 38 5.68 9.61 9.22
CA PRO A 38 5.96 8.89 7.98
C PRO A 38 7.25 9.33 7.30
N VAL A 39 7.93 8.37 6.65
CA VAL A 39 8.84 8.60 5.55
C VAL A 39 8.24 8.04 4.26
N ILE A 40 8.39 8.77 3.15
CA ILE A 40 7.78 8.41 1.87
C ILE A 40 8.83 7.81 0.95
N ILE A 41 8.50 6.68 0.31
CA ILE A 41 9.21 6.13 -0.85
C ILE A 41 8.35 6.45 -2.06
N SER A 42 8.78 7.46 -2.83
CA SER A 42 8.01 8.02 -3.94
C SER A 42 8.48 7.47 -5.27
N ALA A 43 7.61 6.73 -5.96
CA ALA A 43 7.85 6.26 -7.32
C ALA A 43 7.05 7.06 -8.38
N GLU A 44 5.97 7.73 -7.99
CA GLU A 44 5.14 8.52 -8.91
C GLU A 44 5.58 9.98 -9.07
N GLY A 45 6.37 10.53 -8.15
CA GLY A 45 6.71 11.96 -8.13
C GLY A 45 5.53 12.90 -7.86
N GLY A 46 4.38 12.37 -7.43
CA GLY A 46 3.09 13.09 -7.28
C GLY A 46 2.91 13.81 -5.94
N LEU A 47 3.98 14.30 -5.30
CA LEU A 47 3.92 14.85 -3.93
C LEU A 47 3.42 16.30 -3.83
N LEU A 48 3.05 16.93 -4.96
CA LEU A 48 2.59 18.33 -4.97
C LEU A 48 1.40 18.57 -4.03
N SER A 49 0.49 17.61 -3.92
CA SER A 49 -0.71 17.71 -3.08
C SER A 49 -0.43 17.74 -1.57
N ILE A 50 0.79 17.41 -1.15
CA ILE A 50 1.24 17.40 0.24
C ILE A 50 2.52 18.22 0.46
N SER A 51 2.88 19.09 -0.49
CA SER A 51 4.10 19.91 -0.43
C SER A 51 4.20 20.75 0.85
N ASP A 52 3.06 21.23 1.36
CA ASP A 52 3.00 22.04 2.58
C ASP A 52 3.24 21.26 3.87
N SER A 53 3.18 19.92 3.81
CA SER A 53 3.37 19.06 5.00
C SER A 53 4.84 18.85 5.38
N SER A 54 5.79 19.22 4.50
CA SER A 54 7.24 19.09 4.73
C SER A 54 7.70 17.68 5.14
N LEU A 55 7.01 16.63 4.67
CA LEU A 55 7.36 15.25 4.97
C LEU A 55 8.62 14.81 4.19
N PRO A 56 9.51 14.04 4.83
CA PRO A 56 10.70 13.51 4.15
C PRO A 56 10.32 12.43 3.13
N PHE A 57 11.00 12.44 1.99
CA PHE A 57 10.81 11.42 0.97
C PHE A 57 12.11 10.98 0.31
N ILE A 58 12.10 9.76 -0.22
CA ILE A 58 13.14 9.16 -1.06
C ILE A 58 12.54 8.93 -2.43
N GLU A 59 13.14 9.47 -3.48
CA GLU A 59 12.69 9.26 -4.84
C GLU A 59 13.22 7.92 -5.37
N VAL A 60 12.34 7.11 -5.98
CA VAL A 60 12.65 5.78 -6.49
C VAL A 60 12.12 5.64 -7.91
N ASN A 61 13.05 5.61 -8.88
CA ASN A 61 12.74 5.45 -10.30
C ASN A 61 13.50 4.28 -10.96
N THR A 62 14.32 3.54 -10.18
CA THR A 62 15.04 2.35 -10.62
C THR A 62 15.00 1.25 -9.55
N MET A 63 15.34 0.02 -9.95
CA MET A 63 15.47 -1.11 -9.00
C MET A 63 16.59 -0.88 -7.99
N GLU A 64 17.67 -0.25 -8.39
CA GLU A 64 18.80 0.09 -7.54
C GLU A 64 18.38 1.08 -6.45
N ALA A 65 17.71 2.18 -6.84
CA ALA A 65 17.17 3.17 -5.90
C ALA A 65 16.15 2.55 -4.92
N LEU A 66 15.33 1.61 -5.39
CA LEU A 66 14.39 0.90 -4.54
C LEU A 66 15.09 0.03 -3.48
N LYS A 67 16.14 -0.69 -3.87
CA LYS A 67 16.95 -1.49 -2.95
C LYS A 67 17.66 -0.62 -1.92
N GLU A 68 18.24 0.49 -2.33
CA GLU A 68 18.89 1.46 -1.45
C GLU A 68 17.89 2.07 -0.45
N ALA A 69 16.71 2.47 -0.92
CA ALA A 69 15.63 2.99 -0.07
C ALA A 69 15.18 1.95 0.97
N TYR A 70 15.00 0.68 0.56
CA TYR A 70 14.67 -0.39 1.49
C TYR A 70 15.77 -0.61 2.54
N MET A 71 17.04 -0.71 2.12
CA MET A 71 18.17 -0.90 3.03
C MET A 71 18.27 0.25 4.03
N TRP A 72 18.09 1.49 3.56
CA TRP A 72 18.08 2.66 4.45
C TRP A 72 16.96 2.56 5.50
N VAL A 73 15.72 2.24 5.09
CA VAL A 73 14.59 2.09 6.02
C VAL A 73 14.82 0.94 7.01
N ALA A 74 15.42 -0.17 6.57
CA ALA A 74 15.59 -1.37 7.38
C ALA A 74 16.75 -1.25 8.38
N GLU A 75 17.83 -0.56 8.03
CA GLU A 75 19.11 -0.65 8.75
C GLU A 75 19.61 0.69 9.29
N SER A 76 19.24 1.82 8.70
CA SER A 76 19.75 3.13 9.10
C SER A 76 19.28 3.52 10.50
N SER A 77 20.18 4.16 11.25
CA SER A 77 19.84 4.76 12.54
C SER A 77 18.85 5.91 12.42
N GLU A 78 18.90 6.67 11.33
CA GLU A 78 18.00 7.79 11.03
C GLU A 78 16.57 7.28 10.80
N ALA A 79 16.43 6.14 10.10
CA ALA A 79 15.14 5.54 9.82
C ALA A 79 14.40 5.04 11.08
N LYS A 80 15.10 4.84 12.19
CA LYS A 80 14.48 4.38 13.46
C LYS A 80 13.47 5.37 14.03
N GLY A 81 13.64 6.68 13.75
CA GLY A 81 12.73 7.73 14.21
C GLY A 81 11.35 7.69 13.55
N PHE A 82 11.23 7.14 12.34
CA PHE A 82 9.96 7.07 11.63
C PHE A 82 9.12 5.90 12.13
N GLN A 83 7.84 6.12 12.41
CA GLN A 83 6.90 5.07 12.79
C GLN A 83 6.25 4.41 11.58
N SER A 84 6.16 5.14 10.47
CA SER A 84 5.49 4.68 9.24
C SER A 84 6.39 4.80 8.01
N VAL A 85 6.20 3.86 7.08
CA VAL A 85 6.79 3.88 5.73
C VAL A 85 5.65 3.92 4.73
N ALA A 86 5.61 4.95 3.90
CA ALA A 86 4.61 5.10 2.84
C ALA A 86 5.25 4.84 1.47
N ILE A 87 4.72 3.89 0.72
CA ILE A 87 5.13 3.57 -0.65
C ILE A 87 4.08 4.15 -1.61
N ASP A 88 4.44 5.19 -2.35
CA ASP A 88 3.55 5.92 -3.27
C ASP A 88 4.12 5.94 -4.69
N SER A 89 3.67 4.99 -5.54
CA SER A 89 2.73 3.88 -5.33
C SER A 89 3.36 2.52 -5.63
N ILE A 90 2.78 1.46 -5.05
CA ILE A 90 3.21 0.08 -5.38
C ILE A 90 2.90 -0.27 -6.84
N SER A 91 1.87 0.31 -7.44
CA SER A 91 1.57 0.16 -8.87
C SER A 91 2.71 0.69 -9.74
N GLU A 92 3.31 1.84 -9.40
CA GLU A 92 4.44 2.41 -10.13
C GLU A 92 5.73 1.63 -9.88
N ILE A 93 5.97 1.19 -8.65
CA ILE A 93 7.08 0.27 -8.36
C ILE A 93 6.99 -0.98 -9.22
N ALA A 94 5.80 -1.55 -9.40
CA ALA A 94 5.61 -2.71 -10.27
C ALA A 94 5.96 -2.41 -11.74
N GLU A 95 5.69 -1.19 -12.23
CA GLU A 95 6.12 -0.76 -13.57
C GLU A 95 7.64 -0.58 -13.65
N VAL A 96 8.28 -0.04 -12.63
CA VAL A 96 9.76 0.06 -12.54
C VAL A 96 10.39 -1.34 -12.62
N VAL A 97 9.86 -2.30 -11.85
CA VAL A 97 10.32 -3.69 -11.89
C VAL A 97 10.11 -4.30 -13.27
N LEU A 98 8.93 -4.12 -13.88
CA LEU A 98 8.63 -4.64 -15.22
C LEU A 98 9.55 -4.04 -16.28
N ALA A 99 9.83 -2.74 -16.18
CA ALA A 99 10.75 -2.07 -17.11
C ALA A 99 12.18 -2.62 -16.98
N HIS A 100 12.62 -2.93 -15.75
CA HIS A 100 13.90 -3.59 -15.51
C HIS A 100 13.90 -5.00 -16.13
N GLU A 101 12.90 -5.80 -15.83
CA GLU A 101 12.81 -7.18 -16.32
C GLU A 101 12.74 -7.29 -17.86
N LYS A 102 12.05 -6.37 -18.52
CA LYS A 102 12.02 -6.29 -19.99
C LYS A 102 13.38 -5.96 -20.62
N ARG A 103 14.32 -5.35 -19.88
CA ARG A 103 15.68 -5.10 -20.37
C ARG A 103 16.57 -6.33 -20.25
N VAL A 104 16.36 -7.16 -19.21
CA VAL A 104 17.21 -8.33 -18.92
C VAL A 104 16.67 -9.61 -19.54
N ASN A 105 15.35 -9.73 -19.73
CA ASN A 105 14.69 -10.88 -20.33
C ASN A 105 14.29 -10.61 -21.78
N LYS A 106 14.73 -11.48 -22.70
CA LYS A 106 14.33 -11.39 -24.12
C LYS A 106 12.88 -11.88 -24.36
N ASP A 107 12.35 -12.74 -23.48
CA ASP A 107 10.98 -13.21 -23.53
C ASP A 107 10.09 -12.31 -22.65
N GLY A 108 9.12 -11.64 -23.26
CA GLY A 108 8.18 -10.78 -22.56
C GLY A 108 7.33 -11.52 -21.53
N ARG A 109 7.00 -12.81 -21.73
CA ARG A 109 6.24 -13.61 -20.75
C ARG A 109 7.08 -13.89 -19.51
N ALA A 110 8.37 -14.22 -19.70
CA ALA A 110 9.31 -14.39 -18.60
C ALA A 110 9.45 -13.09 -17.80
N ALA A 111 9.59 -11.93 -18.48
CA ALA A 111 9.67 -10.64 -17.81
C ALA A 111 8.47 -10.34 -16.91
N TYR A 112 7.24 -10.65 -17.35
CA TYR A 112 6.05 -10.51 -16.49
C TYR A 112 6.04 -11.50 -15.33
N GLY A 113 6.52 -12.74 -15.53
CA GLY A 113 6.63 -13.74 -14.46
C GLY A 113 7.59 -13.31 -13.36
N GLU A 114 8.80 -12.89 -13.75
CA GLU A 114 9.82 -12.40 -12.81
C GLU A 114 9.37 -11.12 -12.09
N MET A 115 8.76 -10.19 -12.80
CA MET A 115 8.18 -8.99 -12.18
C MET A 115 7.19 -9.35 -11.07
N GLN A 116 6.28 -10.30 -11.30
CA GLN A 116 5.32 -10.73 -10.28
C GLN A 116 6.00 -11.28 -9.04
N VAL A 117 7.01 -12.13 -9.20
CA VAL A 117 7.79 -12.69 -8.10
C VAL A 117 8.47 -11.56 -7.31
N GLN A 118 9.17 -10.67 -8.00
CA GLN A 118 9.92 -9.59 -7.36
C GLN A 118 9.02 -8.60 -6.63
N VAL A 119 7.88 -8.21 -7.20
CA VAL A 119 6.95 -7.30 -6.53
C VAL A 119 6.37 -7.92 -5.25
N ILE A 120 6.06 -9.22 -5.27
CA ILE A 120 5.63 -9.95 -4.06
C ILE A 120 6.74 -9.96 -3.01
N GLU A 121 7.99 -10.19 -3.41
CA GLU A 121 9.14 -10.17 -2.49
C GLU A 121 9.38 -8.77 -1.92
N ILE A 122 9.28 -7.71 -2.73
CA ILE A 122 9.34 -6.32 -2.29
C ILE A 122 8.25 -6.03 -1.27
N MET A 123 7.00 -6.36 -1.56
CA MET A 123 5.90 -6.15 -0.62
C MET A 123 6.10 -6.92 0.69
N ARG A 124 6.61 -8.16 0.62
CA ARG A 124 6.95 -8.95 1.82
C ARG A 124 8.08 -8.32 2.62
N ALA A 125 9.13 -7.85 1.95
CA ALA A 125 10.25 -7.19 2.60
C ALA A 125 9.78 -5.96 3.41
N PHE A 126 9.01 -5.07 2.80
CA PHE A 126 8.44 -3.93 3.51
C PHE A 126 7.43 -4.33 4.59
N ARG A 127 6.56 -5.30 4.31
CA ARG A 127 5.62 -5.85 5.29
C ARG A 127 6.33 -6.35 6.56
N ASP A 128 7.48 -6.99 6.39
CA ASP A 128 8.19 -7.66 7.48
C ASP A 128 9.10 -6.71 8.28
N LEU A 129 9.10 -5.40 7.94
CA LEU A 129 9.75 -4.35 8.75
C LEU A 129 9.17 -4.35 10.17
N GLN A 130 10.04 -4.57 11.16
CA GLN A 130 9.63 -4.70 12.56
C GLN A 130 9.27 -3.34 13.16
N GLY A 131 8.11 -3.27 13.82
CA GLY A 131 7.67 -2.08 14.54
C GLY A 131 7.26 -0.90 13.67
N LYS A 132 7.16 -1.08 12.35
CA LYS A 132 6.78 -0.04 11.39
C LYS A 132 5.35 -0.27 10.87
N HIS A 133 4.55 0.78 10.79
CA HIS A 133 3.37 0.76 9.94
C HIS A 133 3.82 0.89 8.49
N VAL A 134 3.17 0.17 7.58
CA VAL A 134 3.50 0.25 6.15
C VAL A 134 2.24 0.53 5.37
N TYR A 135 2.28 1.61 4.63
CA TYR A 135 1.23 2.06 3.73
C TYR A 135 1.68 1.88 2.28
N PHE A 136 0.86 1.21 1.50
CA PHE A 136 1.01 1.12 0.05
C PHE A 136 -0.16 1.84 -0.60
N SER A 137 0.07 2.90 -1.34
CA SER A 137 -0.92 3.39 -2.27
C SER A 137 -0.91 2.56 -3.56
N ALA A 138 -2.08 2.40 -4.20
CA ALA A 138 -2.20 1.73 -5.48
C ALA A 138 -3.18 2.45 -6.40
N LYS A 139 -2.94 2.37 -7.71
CA LYS A 139 -3.90 2.78 -8.73
C LYS A 139 -5.12 1.85 -8.65
N CYS A 140 -6.27 2.34 -9.13
CA CYS A 140 -7.48 1.53 -9.22
C CYS A 140 -7.67 1.04 -10.66
N GLU A 141 -7.98 -0.23 -10.81
CA GLU A 141 -8.43 -0.78 -12.08
C GLU A 141 -9.88 -1.28 -11.98
N LYS A 142 -10.55 -1.26 -13.13
CA LYS A 142 -11.86 -1.84 -13.34
C LYS A 142 -11.69 -3.06 -14.24
N SER A 143 -12.07 -4.22 -13.76
CA SER A 143 -12.08 -5.48 -14.50
C SER A 143 -13.47 -6.08 -14.56
N GLN A 144 -13.64 -7.15 -15.32
CA GLN A 144 -14.84 -7.98 -15.32
C GLN A 144 -14.45 -9.42 -15.09
N ASP A 145 -15.23 -10.14 -14.30
CA ASP A 145 -15.09 -11.59 -14.14
C ASP A 145 -15.70 -12.35 -15.34
N GLU A 146 -15.59 -13.67 -15.33
CA GLU A 146 -16.13 -14.54 -16.38
C GLU A 146 -17.64 -14.46 -16.53
N MET A 147 -18.34 -13.99 -15.51
CA MET A 147 -19.79 -13.79 -15.49
C MET A 147 -20.20 -12.35 -15.89
N GLY A 148 -19.22 -11.51 -16.25
CA GLY A 148 -19.46 -10.11 -16.63
C GLY A 148 -19.65 -9.15 -15.45
N ARG A 149 -19.44 -9.58 -14.19
CA ARG A 149 -19.55 -8.70 -13.03
C ARG A 149 -18.35 -7.77 -12.97
N VAL A 150 -18.63 -6.49 -12.76
CA VAL A 150 -17.60 -5.46 -12.59
C VAL A 150 -16.89 -5.63 -11.25
N LEU A 151 -15.57 -5.54 -11.27
CA LEU A 151 -14.73 -5.56 -10.07
C LEU A 151 -13.77 -4.38 -10.10
N TYR A 152 -13.65 -3.69 -8.97
CA TYR A 152 -12.66 -2.65 -8.73
C TYR A 152 -11.61 -3.18 -7.74
N SER A 153 -10.34 -3.08 -8.11
CA SER A 153 -9.22 -3.62 -7.32
C SER A 153 -7.96 -2.76 -7.49
N PRO A 154 -6.90 -2.99 -6.68
CA PRO A 154 -5.60 -2.40 -6.94
C PRO A 154 -5.10 -2.76 -8.34
N SER A 155 -4.66 -1.77 -9.10
CA SER A 155 -4.10 -1.95 -10.44
C SER A 155 -2.63 -2.37 -10.36
N MET A 156 -2.29 -3.45 -11.06
CA MET A 156 -0.92 -3.95 -11.17
C MET A 156 -0.65 -4.44 -12.60
N PRO A 157 0.60 -4.37 -13.09
CA PRO A 157 0.95 -5.00 -14.35
C PRO A 157 0.68 -6.51 -14.31
N GLY A 158 -0.17 -6.99 -15.20
CA GLY A 158 -0.56 -8.41 -15.28
C GLY A 158 -1.64 -8.82 -14.27
N ASN A 159 -2.52 -9.72 -14.69
CA ASN A 159 -3.79 -10.02 -14.01
C ASN A 159 -3.66 -10.78 -12.68
N LYS A 160 -2.52 -11.46 -12.41
CA LYS A 160 -2.38 -12.34 -11.25
C LYS A 160 -1.90 -11.64 -9.98
N LEU A 161 -1.13 -10.55 -10.13
CA LEU A 161 -0.51 -9.88 -8.99
C LEU A 161 -1.56 -9.18 -8.11
N ALA A 162 -2.51 -8.46 -8.72
CA ALA A 162 -3.58 -7.77 -8.02
C ALA A 162 -4.38 -8.69 -7.08
N GLN A 163 -4.61 -9.95 -7.51
CA GLN A 163 -5.34 -10.95 -6.73
C GLN A 163 -4.57 -11.42 -5.48
N GLN A 164 -3.24 -11.29 -5.45
CA GLN A 164 -2.41 -11.73 -4.32
C GLN A 164 -2.23 -10.66 -3.25
N ILE A 165 -2.35 -9.38 -3.61
CA ILE A 165 -2.16 -8.25 -2.69
C ILE A 165 -2.95 -8.39 -1.37
N PRO A 166 -4.25 -8.75 -1.39
CA PRO A 166 -5.03 -8.86 -0.15
C PRO A 166 -4.49 -9.87 0.84
N TYR A 167 -3.74 -10.87 0.38
CA TYR A 167 -3.14 -11.89 1.24
C TYR A 167 -1.81 -11.45 1.87
N LEU A 168 -1.17 -10.42 1.31
CA LEU A 168 0.13 -9.94 1.75
C LEU A 168 0.06 -8.94 2.91
N VAL A 169 -1.08 -8.24 3.07
CA VAL A 169 -1.24 -7.15 4.04
C VAL A 169 -2.37 -7.43 5.03
N ASP A 170 -2.49 -6.60 6.07
CA ASP A 170 -3.55 -6.72 7.06
C ASP A 170 -4.84 -6.09 6.53
N GLU A 171 -4.75 -4.89 6.01
CA GLU A 171 -5.88 -4.08 5.61
C GLU A 171 -5.81 -3.74 4.11
N VAL A 172 -6.94 -3.80 3.42
CA VAL A 172 -7.10 -3.32 2.04
C VAL A 172 -8.32 -2.43 1.99
N PHE A 173 -8.13 -1.17 1.61
CA PHE A 173 -9.21 -0.20 1.55
C PHE A 173 -9.38 0.37 0.15
N ALA A 174 -10.64 0.55 -0.25
CA ALA A 174 -10.98 1.34 -1.43
C ALA A 174 -11.25 2.79 -0.99
N LEU A 175 -10.44 3.74 -1.45
CA LEU A 175 -10.68 5.17 -1.23
C LEU A 175 -11.76 5.63 -2.21
N ARG A 176 -12.95 5.83 -1.68
CA ARG A 176 -14.13 6.25 -2.42
C ARG A 176 -14.28 7.77 -2.37
N VAL A 177 -14.69 8.32 -3.51
CA VAL A 177 -14.95 9.75 -3.67
C VAL A 177 -16.32 9.89 -4.28
N GLU A 178 -17.22 10.52 -3.57
CA GLU A 178 -18.59 10.76 -4.01
C GLU A 178 -18.95 12.24 -3.80
N LYS A 179 -19.95 12.71 -4.52
CA LYS A 179 -20.54 14.03 -4.26
C LYS A 179 -21.86 13.84 -3.52
N ASP A 180 -22.03 14.62 -2.45
CA ASP A 180 -23.32 14.70 -1.77
C ASP A 180 -24.37 15.47 -2.59
N ALA A 181 -25.58 15.60 -2.03
CA ALA A 181 -26.69 16.27 -2.69
C ALA A 181 -26.41 17.77 -2.98
N GLU A 182 -25.53 18.38 -2.20
CA GLU A 182 -25.09 19.78 -2.35
C GLU A 182 -23.90 19.92 -3.32
N GLY A 183 -23.38 18.80 -3.88
CA GLY A 183 -22.24 18.78 -4.79
C GLY A 183 -20.87 18.83 -4.08
N THR A 184 -20.84 18.74 -2.74
CA THR A 184 -19.61 18.70 -1.95
C THR A 184 -18.94 17.33 -2.09
N THR A 185 -17.63 17.34 -2.30
CA THR A 185 -16.86 16.09 -2.43
C THR A 185 -16.64 15.46 -1.08
N GLN A 186 -17.19 14.28 -0.89
CA GLN A 186 -16.98 13.43 0.29
C GLN A 186 -15.98 12.33 -0.04
N ARG A 187 -15.15 11.98 0.94
CA ARG A 187 -14.17 10.89 0.86
C ARG A 187 -14.34 9.95 2.03
N ALA A 188 -14.27 8.64 1.76
CA ALA A 188 -14.31 7.61 2.79
C ALA A 188 -13.46 6.41 2.38
N LEU A 189 -12.96 5.68 3.36
CA LEU A 189 -12.30 4.39 3.17
C LEU A 189 -13.34 3.28 3.36
N MET A 190 -13.56 2.52 2.31
CA MET A 190 -14.36 1.31 2.34
C MET A 190 -13.50 0.16 2.85
N CYS A 191 -13.90 -0.44 3.97
CA CYS A 191 -13.13 -1.46 4.69
C CYS A 191 -13.65 -2.88 4.46
N ASP A 192 -14.92 -3.03 4.06
CA ASP A 192 -15.54 -4.30 3.70
C ASP A 192 -15.88 -4.37 2.20
N SER A 193 -15.69 -5.53 1.59
CA SER A 193 -16.04 -5.76 0.19
C SER A 193 -17.55 -5.80 -0.01
N ASP A 194 -18.07 -5.09 -0.99
CA ASP A 194 -19.48 -5.10 -1.42
C ASP A 194 -19.74 -6.01 -2.63
N GLY A 195 -18.75 -6.77 -3.05
CA GLY A 195 -18.80 -7.60 -4.25
C GLY A 195 -18.45 -6.87 -5.55
N LEU A 196 -18.35 -5.53 -5.53
CA LEU A 196 -17.85 -4.70 -6.65
C LEU A 196 -16.45 -4.15 -6.34
N TRP A 197 -16.24 -3.70 -5.11
CA TRP A 197 -14.97 -3.15 -4.64
C TRP A 197 -14.30 -4.11 -3.68
N LEU A 198 -13.03 -4.41 -3.97
CA LEU A 198 -12.22 -5.25 -3.12
C LEU A 198 -11.82 -4.49 -1.86
N ALA A 199 -12.24 -4.94 -0.70
CA ALA A 199 -11.80 -4.42 0.59
C ALA A 199 -11.64 -5.55 1.59
N LYS A 200 -10.86 -5.30 2.65
CA LYS A 200 -10.60 -6.28 3.70
C LYS A 200 -10.15 -5.61 4.97
N ASP A 201 -10.80 -5.92 6.08
CA ASP A 201 -10.32 -5.68 7.45
C ASP A 201 -9.96 -7.02 8.10
N ARG A 202 -8.65 -7.26 8.34
CA ARG A 202 -8.17 -8.44 9.07
C ARG A 202 -8.34 -8.26 10.58
N SER A 203 -8.35 -7.02 11.05
CA SER A 203 -8.43 -6.72 12.48
C SER A 203 -9.80 -7.02 13.08
N GLY A 204 -10.86 -6.95 12.27
CA GLY A 204 -12.25 -7.06 12.68
C GLY A 204 -12.71 -5.93 13.63
N LYS A 205 -12.02 -4.78 13.60
CA LYS A 205 -12.27 -3.65 14.50
C LYS A 205 -12.80 -2.41 13.79
N LEU A 206 -12.82 -2.43 12.47
CA LEU A 206 -13.25 -1.28 11.67
C LEU A 206 -14.75 -1.38 11.34
N GLU A 207 -15.35 -0.25 11.08
CA GLU A 207 -16.65 -0.19 10.44
C GLU A 207 -16.50 -0.41 8.94
N SER A 208 -17.60 -0.75 8.23
CA SER A 208 -17.56 -0.90 6.77
C SER A 208 -17.08 0.35 6.03
N TRP A 209 -17.23 1.52 6.66
CA TRP A 209 -16.76 2.81 6.18
C TRP A 209 -16.05 3.57 7.29
N GLU A 210 -14.85 4.04 7.01
CA GLU A 210 -14.04 4.84 7.92
C GLU A 210 -13.71 6.20 7.30
N ALA A 211 -13.47 7.19 8.17
CA ALA A 211 -12.93 8.47 7.74
C ALA A 211 -11.53 8.27 7.11
N PRO A 212 -11.13 9.10 6.13
CA PRO A 212 -9.83 8.98 5.47
C PRO A 212 -8.69 9.50 6.35
N ASP A 213 -8.47 8.83 7.48
CA ASP A 213 -7.44 9.11 8.48
C ASP A 213 -6.77 7.80 8.91
N LEU A 214 -5.57 7.54 8.40
CA LEU A 214 -4.83 6.32 8.68
C LEU A 214 -4.32 6.25 10.12
N GLY A 215 -4.01 7.38 10.74
CA GLY A 215 -3.60 7.43 12.15
C GLY A 215 -4.72 7.01 13.09
N ALA A 216 -5.94 7.50 12.84
CA ALA A 216 -7.14 7.09 13.59
C ALA A 216 -7.44 5.60 13.40
N ILE A 217 -7.32 5.07 12.16
CA ILE A 217 -7.50 3.65 11.85
C ILE A 217 -6.46 2.80 12.59
N ILE A 218 -5.19 3.16 12.53
CA ILE A 218 -4.11 2.45 13.21
C ILE A 218 -4.35 2.42 14.74
N ALA A 219 -4.78 3.55 15.32
CA ALA A 219 -5.11 3.63 16.74
C ALA A 219 -6.28 2.70 17.10
N LYS A 220 -7.33 2.67 16.27
CA LYS A 220 -8.51 1.80 16.45
C LYS A 220 -8.13 0.32 16.39
N ILE A 221 -7.29 -0.08 15.43
CA ILE A 221 -6.76 -1.45 15.30
C ILE A 221 -5.88 -1.81 16.50
N GLY A 222 -4.99 -0.91 16.94
CA GLY A 222 -4.09 -1.13 18.07
C GLY A 222 -4.76 -1.21 19.44
N GLY A 223 -6.04 -0.86 19.54
CA GLY A 223 -6.80 -0.93 20.78
C GLY A 223 -6.35 0.07 21.84
N LYS A 224 -5.60 1.11 21.47
CA LYS A 224 -5.32 2.25 22.36
C LYS A 224 -6.55 3.16 22.33
N LYS A 225 -7.28 3.17 23.44
CA LYS A 225 -8.27 4.21 23.74
C LYS A 225 -7.58 5.49 24.14
#